data_00d8882ae274dd3bb0247eba8c76e666
#
_entry.id   00d8882ae274dd3bb0247eba8c76e666
#
_cell.length_a   1.000
_cell.length_b   1.000
_cell.length_c   1.000
_cell.angle_alpha   90.00
_cell.angle_beta   90.00
_cell.angle_gamma   90.00
#
_symmetry.space_group_name_H-M   'P 1'
#
loop_
_entity.id
_entity.type
_entity.pdbx_description
1 polymer ?
#
loop_
_entity_poly.entity_id
_entity_poly.type
_entity_poly.pdbx_seq_one_letter_code
_entity_poly.pdbx_strand_id
1 'polypeptide(L)'
;DPDEVERPLVVAAALLHDITKTRALETKERHDESGGALARSLGMERIAEIIEQHVFLKDFDPEGPLLAKEIVYYADKRVMHDTVVSLDERVEDLVVRYGTTPERVALIRKNLEYARAVEAKIARRMRSGTGGLAALSERADG
;
A
#
# COMPACT_ATOMS: atom_id res chain seq x y z
N ASP A 1 -13.14 -2.81 19.91
CA ASP A 1 -12.29 -3.85 19.33
C ASP A 1 -10.92 -3.25 19.04
N PRO A 2 -9.80 -3.78 19.59
CA PRO A 2 -8.46 -3.23 19.35
C PRO A 2 -8.04 -3.30 17.87
N ASP A 3 -8.73 -4.08 17.04
CA ASP A 3 -8.53 -4.17 15.60
C ASP A 3 -9.55 -3.37 14.79
N GLU A 4 -10.35 -2.50 15.43
CA GLU A 4 -11.31 -1.68 14.72
C GLU A 4 -10.62 -0.52 14.00
N VAL A 5 -10.30 -0.77 12.74
CA VAL A 5 -9.72 0.24 11.87
C VAL A 5 -10.78 1.25 11.44
N GLU A 6 -10.48 2.53 11.62
CA GLU A 6 -11.37 3.62 11.18
C GLU A 6 -11.52 3.63 9.65
N ARG A 7 -12.58 3.05 9.14
CA ARG A 7 -12.85 2.98 7.69
C ARG A 7 -12.78 4.34 6.99
N PRO A 8 -13.34 5.45 7.52
CA PRO A 8 -13.23 6.74 6.85
C PRO A 8 -11.79 7.21 6.69
N LEU A 9 -10.91 6.95 7.66
CA LEU A 9 -9.50 7.29 7.59
C LEU A 9 -8.79 6.49 6.48
N VAL A 10 -9.05 5.18 6.41
CA VAL A 10 -8.48 4.31 5.36
C VAL A 10 -8.91 4.78 3.98
N VAL A 11 -10.19 5.06 3.78
CA VAL A 11 -10.74 5.51 2.49
C VAL A 11 -10.13 6.86 2.09
N ALA A 12 -10.09 7.83 3.00
CA ALA A 12 -9.51 9.14 2.73
C ALA A 12 -8.02 9.05 2.38
N ALA A 13 -7.25 8.28 3.13
CA ALA A 13 -5.84 8.07 2.86
C ALA A 13 -5.61 7.32 1.53
N ALA A 14 -6.41 6.31 1.22
CA ALA A 14 -6.34 5.60 -0.05
C ALA A 14 -6.62 6.51 -1.25
N LEU A 15 -7.58 7.43 -1.14
CA LEU A 15 -7.88 8.40 -2.19
C LEU A 15 -6.77 9.44 -2.39
N LEU A 16 -6.01 9.75 -1.35
CA LEU A 16 -5.01 10.81 -1.35
C LEU A 16 -3.56 10.32 -1.44
N HIS A 17 -3.30 9.01 -1.33
CA HIS A 17 -1.92 8.50 -1.21
C HIS A 17 -1.01 8.89 -2.38
N ASP A 18 -1.54 9.01 -3.58
CA ASP A 18 -0.82 9.36 -4.81
C ASP A 18 -1.02 10.83 -5.25
N ILE A 19 -1.51 11.71 -4.36
CA ILE A 19 -1.91 13.08 -4.71
C ILE A 19 -0.82 13.92 -5.39
N THR A 20 0.45 13.66 -5.09
CA THR A 20 1.59 14.36 -5.70
C THR A 20 2.33 13.54 -6.76
N LYS A 21 1.83 12.35 -7.12
CA LYS A 21 2.55 11.42 -8.01
C LYS A 21 2.83 12.03 -9.40
N THR A 22 1.86 12.71 -10.00
CA THR A 22 2.03 13.35 -11.31
C THR A 22 3.12 14.43 -11.26
N ARG A 23 3.10 15.29 -10.24
CA ARG A 23 4.15 16.29 -10.01
C ARG A 23 5.52 15.63 -9.79
N ALA A 24 5.57 14.55 -9.04
CA ALA A 24 6.80 13.82 -8.75
C ALA A 24 7.45 13.21 -10.00
N LEU A 25 6.69 12.89 -11.04
CA LEU A 25 7.24 12.45 -12.33
C LEU A 25 8.09 13.56 -13.01
N GLU A 26 7.73 14.81 -12.82
CA GLU A 26 8.45 15.96 -13.36
C GLU A 26 9.60 16.39 -12.45
N THR A 27 9.36 16.52 -11.16
CA THR A 27 10.34 17.04 -10.17
C THR A 27 11.34 16.01 -9.70
N LYS A 28 11.07 14.71 -9.89
CA LYS A 28 11.85 13.57 -9.37
C LYS A 28 11.87 13.48 -7.84
N GLU A 29 11.00 14.20 -7.14
CA GLU A 29 10.79 14.05 -5.71
C GLU A 29 10.13 12.71 -5.38
N ARG A 30 10.25 12.26 -4.15
CA ARG A 30 9.50 11.09 -3.67
C ARG A 30 8.05 11.51 -3.39
N HIS A 31 7.10 10.89 -4.12
CA HIS A 31 5.68 11.25 -4.00
C HIS A 31 5.05 10.85 -2.66
N ASP A 32 5.58 9.84 -1.96
CA ASP A 32 5.16 9.50 -0.62
C ASP A 32 5.52 10.62 0.38
N GLU A 33 6.74 11.14 0.31
CA GLU A 33 7.20 12.25 1.16
C GLU A 33 6.49 13.56 0.83
N SER A 34 6.40 13.91 -0.44
CA SER A 34 5.76 15.16 -0.86
C SER A 34 4.24 15.14 -0.65
N GLY A 35 3.60 13.98 -0.84
CA GLY A 35 2.19 13.79 -0.55
C GLY A 35 1.89 13.92 0.94
N GLY A 36 2.71 13.33 1.79
CA GLY A 36 2.61 13.47 3.25
C GLY A 36 2.80 14.92 3.69
N ALA A 37 3.81 15.61 3.15
CA ALA A 37 4.04 17.03 3.45
C ALA A 37 2.85 17.91 3.06
N LEU A 38 2.25 17.67 1.88
CA LEU A 38 1.06 18.38 1.44
C LEU A 38 -0.13 18.11 2.38
N ALA A 39 -0.41 16.87 2.72
CA ALA A 39 -1.49 16.52 3.64
C ALA A 39 -1.29 17.18 5.02
N ARG A 40 -0.07 17.18 5.53
CA ARG A 40 0.27 17.84 6.80
C ARG A 40 0.07 19.34 6.74
N SER A 41 0.42 19.99 5.65
CA SER A 41 0.20 21.43 5.45
C SER A 41 -1.28 21.82 5.44
N LEU A 42 -2.15 20.85 5.12
CA LEU A 42 -3.62 21.00 5.15
C LEU A 42 -4.25 20.58 6.49
N GLY A 43 -3.44 20.28 7.50
CA GLY A 43 -3.90 19.86 8.83
C GLY A 43 -4.34 18.40 8.92
N MET A 44 -4.02 17.56 7.92
CA MET A 44 -4.42 16.16 7.85
C MET A 44 -3.28 15.23 8.34
N GLU A 45 -2.85 15.39 9.60
CA GLU A 45 -1.68 14.69 10.15
C GLU A 45 -1.79 13.16 10.04
N ARG A 46 -2.91 12.57 10.44
CA ARG A 46 -3.10 11.11 10.41
C ARG A 46 -3.10 10.54 8.97
N ILE A 47 -3.61 11.30 8.02
CA ILE A 47 -3.55 10.95 6.59
C ILE A 47 -2.12 11.09 6.09
N ALA A 48 -1.40 12.13 6.48
CA ALA A 48 -0.01 12.34 6.11
C ALA A 48 0.89 11.17 6.52
N GLU A 49 0.77 10.69 7.76
CA GLU A 49 1.51 9.51 8.25
C GLU A 49 1.26 8.24 7.42
N ILE A 50 0.02 8.04 6.96
CA ILE A 50 -0.32 6.90 6.10
C ILE A 50 0.29 7.07 4.71
N ILE A 51 0.18 8.27 4.12
CA ILE A 51 0.75 8.57 2.79
C ILE A 51 2.27 8.35 2.79
N GLU A 52 2.97 8.80 3.81
CA GLU A 52 4.43 8.66 3.94
C GLU A 52 4.89 7.20 4.00
N GLN A 53 3.99 6.27 4.28
CA GLN A 53 4.32 4.85 4.46
C GLN A 53 3.67 3.93 3.41
N HIS A 54 3.02 4.46 2.37
CA HIS A 54 2.36 3.59 1.39
C HIS A 54 3.34 2.90 0.42
N VAL A 55 4.53 3.45 0.22
CA VAL A 55 5.59 2.81 -0.59
C VAL A 55 6.42 1.86 0.28
N PHE A 56 6.90 2.33 1.42
CA PHE A 56 7.65 1.57 2.40
C PHE A 56 7.02 1.71 3.79
N LEU A 57 6.49 0.62 4.30
CA LEU A 57 5.89 0.57 5.62
C LEU A 57 6.97 0.55 6.71
N LYS A 58 6.76 1.32 7.79
CA LYS A 58 7.66 1.38 8.95
C LYS A 58 7.00 0.77 10.17
N ASP A 59 7.82 0.25 11.07
CA ASP A 59 7.40 -0.25 12.39
C ASP A 59 6.25 -1.26 12.30
N PHE A 60 6.38 -2.22 11.39
CA PHE A 60 5.39 -3.28 11.23
C PHE A 60 5.53 -4.32 12.34
N ASP A 61 4.44 -4.52 13.07
CA ASP A 61 4.32 -5.57 14.07
C ASP A 61 3.31 -6.63 13.58
N PRO A 62 3.76 -7.84 13.23
CA PRO A 62 2.87 -8.90 12.73
C PRO A 62 1.83 -9.37 13.76
N GLU A 63 2.12 -9.23 15.06
CA GLU A 63 1.25 -9.68 16.14
C GLU A 63 0.41 -8.52 16.75
N GLY A 64 0.79 -7.28 16.49
CA GLY A 64 0.10 -6.10 16.96
C GLY A 64 -1.27 -5.87 16.33
N PRO A 65 -1.99 -4.81 16.71
CA PRO A 65 -3.28 -4.45 16.12
C PRO A 65 -3.12 -4.11 14.63
N LEU A 66 -4.17 -4.35 13.85
CA LEU A 66 -4.19 -3.95 12.44
C LEU A 66 -4.34 -2.43 12.32
N LEU A 67 -3.42 -1.80 11.62
CA LEU A 67 -3.36 -0.34 11.49
C LEU A 67 -3.82 0.13 10.10
N ALA A 68 -4.39 1.33 10.03
CA ALA A 68 -4.83 1.95 8.78
C ALA A 68 -3.69 2.04 7.74
N LYS A 69 -2.47 2.37 8.16
CA LYS A 69 -1.29 2.43 7.30
C LYS A 69 -0.97 1.09 6.62
N GLU A 70 -1.18 -0.02 7.33
CA GLU A 70 -0.93 -1.37 6.81
C GLU A 70 -1.93 -1.73 5.72
N ILE A 71 -3.20 -1.36 5.90
CA ILE A 71 -4.26 -1.59 4.92
C ILE A 71 -4.01 -0.80 3.64
N VAL A 72 -3.69 0.49 3.74
CA VAL A 72 -3.42 1.35 2.58
C VAL A 72 -2.16 0.88 1.85
N TYR A 73 -1.08 0.57 2.58
CA TYR A 73 0.14 0.00 2.02
C TYR A 73 -0.14 -1.28 1.22
N TYR A 74 -0.89 -2.22 1.80
CA TYR A 74 -1.23 -3.48 1.16
C TYR A 74 -2.16 -3.28 -0.05
N ALA A 75 -3.19 -2.44 0.09
CA ALA A 75 -4.15 -2.17 -0.97
C ALA A 75 -3.46 -1.58 -2.22
N ASP A 76 -2.51 -0.67 -2.05
CA ASP A 76 -1.70 -0.13 -3.15
C ASP A 76 -0.93 -1.23 -3.90
N LYS A 77 -0.43 -2.24 -3.18
CA LYS A 77 0.28 -3.39 -3.79
C LYS A 77 -0.66 -4.39 -4.49
N ARG A 78 -1.96 -4.28 -4.27
CA ARG A 78 -2.98 -5.16 -4.87
C ARG A 78 -3.71 -4.52 -6.05
N VAL A 79 -3.35 -3.30 -6.43
CA VAL A 79 -3.97 -2.59 -7.55
C VAL A 79 -2.92 -2.22 -8.59
N MET A 80 -3.22 -2.52 -9.84
CA MET A 80 -2.47 -2.12 -11.03
C MET A 80 -3.43 -1.38 -11.97
N HIS A 81 -3.23 -0.07 -12.14
CA HIS A 81 -4.18 0.84 -12.79
C HIS A 81 -5.55 0.80 -12.09
N ASP A 82 -6.54 0.19 -12.70
CA ASP A 82 -7.92 0.04 -12.21
C ASP A 82 -8.28 -1.41 -11.84
N THR A 83 -7.31 -2.32 -11.89
CA THR A 83 -7.52 -3.76 -11.72
C THR A 83 -6.88 -4.24 -10.43
N VAL A 84 -7.61 -5.07 -9.68
CA VAL A 84 -7.07 -5.80 -8.53
C VAL A 84 -6.27 -6.98 -9.03
N VAL A 85 -5.01 -7.07 -8.61
CA VAL A 85 -4.04 -8.09 -9.03
C VAL A 85 -3.45 -8.82 -7.82
N SER A 86 -2.77 -9.93 -8.06
CA SER A 86 -1.97 -10.58 -7.02
C SER A 86 -0.71 -9.79 -6.69
N LEU A 87 -0.09 -10.08 -5.54
CA LEU A 87 1.20 -9.48 -5.19
C LEU A 87 2.29 -9.88 -6.19
N ASP A 88 2.24 -11.11 -6.73
CA ASP A 88 3.21 -11.56 -7.73
C ASP A 88 3.07 -10.80 -9.05
N GLU A 89 1.86 -10.65 -9.55
CA GLU A 89 1.59 -9.85 -10.76
C GLU A 89 2.04 -8.40 -10.59
N ARG A 90 1.78 -7.82 -9.42
CA ARG A 90 2.18 -6.44 -9.11
C ARG A 90 3.69 -6.28 -9.06
N VAL A 91 4.42 -7.23 -8.47
CA VAL A 91 5.88 -7.17 -8.38
C VAL A 91 6.53 -7.32 -9.75
N GLU A 92 6.02 -8.19 -10.60
CA GLU A 92 6.55 -8.33 -11.97
C GLU A 92 6.33 -7.05 -12.79
N ASP A 93 5.17 -6.40 -12.67
CA ASP A 93 4.92 -5.08 -13.27
C ASP A 93 5.92 -4.02 -12.76
N LEU A 94 6.15 -3.96 -11.46
CA LEU A 94 7.10 -3.03 -10.86
C LEU A 94 8.56 -3.29 -11.30
N VAL A 95 8.95 -4.56 -11.43
CA VAL A 95 10.28 -4.94 -11.93
C VAL A 95 10.44 -4.49 -13.40
N VAL A 96 9.44 -4.69 -14.22
CA VAL A 96 9.46 -4.24 -15.63
C VAL A 96 9.59 -2.72 -15.73
N ARG A 97 8.86 -1.97 -14.92
CA ARG A 97 8.84 -0.49 -14.97
C ARG A 97 10.03 0.15 -14.31
N TYR A 98 10.46 -0.36 -13.17
CA TYR A 98 11.41 0.31 -12.27
C TYR A 98 12.67 -0.49 -11.96
N GLY A 99 12.73 -1.76 -12.36
CA GLY A 99 13.85 -2.67 -12.12
C GLY A 99 15.03 -2.42 -13.07
N THR A 100 15.51 -1.18 -13.16
CA THR A 100 16.58 -0.75 -14.09
C THR A 100 17.98 -1.17 -13.64
N THR A 101 18.13 -1.60 -12.40
CA THR A 101 19.39 -2.12 -11.84
C THR A 101 19.11 -3.36 -10.99
N PRO A 102 20.11 -4.27 -10.80
CA PRO A 102 19.95 -5.42 -9.90
C PRO A 102 19.56 -5.02 -8.47
N GLU A 103 20.09 -3.88 -7.97
CA GLU A 103 19.78 -3.35 -6.64
C GLU A 103 18.31 -2.93 -6.51
N ARG A 104 17.77 -2.28 -7.56
CA ARG A 104 16.34 -1.91 -7.60
C ARG A 104 15.42 -3.12 -7.66
N VAL A 105 15.77 -4.12 -8.47
CA VAL A 105 15.03 -5.39 -8.52
C VAL A 105 15.02 -6.05 -7.15
N ALA A 106 16.18 -6.14 -6.48
CA ALA A 106 16.28 -6.71 -5.14
C ALA A 106 15.43 -5.95 -4.11
N LEU A 107 15.39 -4.62 -4.17
CA LEU A 107 14.57 -3.79 -3.29
C LEU A 107 13.07 -4.02 -3.52
N ILE A 108 12.64 -4.09 -4.79
CA ILE A 108 11.25 -4.38 -5.16
C ILE A 108 10.83 -5.74 -4.62
N ARG A 109 11.67 -6.77 -4.82
CA ARG A 109 11.38 -8.14 -4.33
C ARG A 109 11.38 -8.23 -2.80
N LYS A 110 12.26 -7.52 -2.12
CA LYS A 110 12.27 -7.43 -0.65
C LYS A 110 11.00 -6.78 -0.12
N ASN A 111 10.52 -5.72 -0.77
CA ASN A 111 9.26 -5.08 -0.39
C ASN A 111 8.05 -6.00 -0.64
N LEU A 112 8.10 -6.88 -1.63
CA LEU A 112 7.09 -7.94 -1.83
C LEU A 112 7.00 -8.87 -0.62
N GLU A 113 8.12 -9.34 -0.09
CA GLU A 113 8.12 -10.20 1.11
C GLU A 113 7.50 -9.49 2.31
N TYR A 114 7.75 -8.20 2.45
CA TYR A 114 7.11 -7.36 3.45
C TYR A 114 5.60 -7.28 3.25
N ALA A 115 5.15 -7.05 2.01
CA ALA A 115 3.72 -7.03 1.66
C ALA A 115 3.03 -8.37 1.93
N ARG A 116 3.71 -9.51 1.71
CA ARG A 116 3.19 -10.84 2.06
C ARG A 116 2.99 -11.01 3.57
N ALA A 117 3.87 -10.48 4.39
CA ALA A 117 3.71 -10.52 5.84
C ALA A 117 2.51 -9.68 6.29
N VAL A 118 2.28 -8.51 5.66
CA VAL A 118 1.09 -7.69 5.90
C VAL A 118 -0.18 -8.40 5.43
N GLU A 119 -0.16 -9.04 4.27
CA GLU A 119 -1.25 -9.87 3.76
C GLU A 119 -1.65 -10.96 4.76
N ALA A 120 -0.67 -11.68 5.30
CA ALA A 120 -0.92 -12.72 6.29
C ALA A 120 -1.55 -12.17 7.57
N LYS A 121 -1.12 -10.99 8.03
CA LYS A 121 -1.72 -10.29 9.17
C LYS A 121 -3.18 -9.91 8.91
N ILE A 122 -3.48 -9.33 7.74
CA ILE A 122 -4.84 -8.97 7.33
C ILE A 122 -5.71 -10.22 7.25
N ALA A 123 -5.22 -11.28 6.59
CA ALA A 123 -5.96 -12.52 6.41
C ALA A 123 -6.37 -13.18 7.73
N ARG A 124 -5.50 -13.14 8.74
CA ARG A 124 -5.84 -13.67 10.08
C ARG A 124 -7.01 -12.95 10.74
N ARG A 125 -7.26 -11.69 10.36
CA ARG A 125 -8.34 -10.87 10.91
C ARG A 125 -9.61 -10.87 10.06
N MET A 126 -9.52 -11.35 8.83
CA MET A 126 -10.70 -11.52 7.97
C MET A 126 -11.46 -12.79 8.33
N ARG A 127 -12.79 -12.70 8.36
CA ARG A 127 -13.66 -13.86 8.63
C ARG A 127 -13.54 -14.96 7.58
N SER A 128 -13.20 -14.61 6.35
CA SER A 128 -13.03 -15.52 5.20
C SER A 128 -11.59 -16.02 5.03
N GLY A 129 -10.63 -15.57 5.85
CA GLY A 129 -9.22 -15.89 5.71
C GLY A 129 -8.62 -15.41 4.38
N THR A 130 -7.52 -16.03 3.96
CA THR A 130 -6.81 -15.67 2.71
C THR A 130 -7.64 -15.91 1.44
N GLY A 131 -8.57 -16.85 1.45
CA GLY A 131 -9.51 -17.08 0.35
C GLY A 131 -10.36 -15.86 0.03
N GLY A 132 -10.71 -15.04 1.04
CA GLY A 132 -11.42 -13.78 0.85
C GLY A 132 -10.61 -12.72 0.11
N LEU A 133 -9.29 -12.68 0.29
CA LEU A 133 -8.40 -11.77 -0.42
C LEU A 133 -8.22 -12.17 -1.89
N ALA A 134 -8.12 -13.46 -2.18
CA ALA A 134 -8.04 -13.97 -3.56
C ALA A 134 -9.33 -13.69 -4.35
N ALA A 135 -10.49 -13.86 -3.74
CA ALA A 135 -11.80 -13.60 -4.36
C ALA A 135 -12.01 -12.14 -4.79
N LEU A 136 -11.25 -11.19 -4.26
CA LEU A 136 -11.32 -9.79 -4.70
C LEU A 136 -10.77 -9.59 -6.12
N SER A 137 -9.79 -10.39 -6.55
CA SER A 137 -9.24 -10.32 -7.90
C SER A 137 -10.23 -10.87 -8.94
N GLU A 138 -10.98 -11.93 -8.60
CA GLU A 138 -11.95 -12.56 -9.51
C GLU A 138 -13.19 -11.69 -9.77
N ARG A 139 -13.55 -10.80 -8.84
CA ARG A 139 -14.70 -9.91 -8.99
C ARG A 139 -14.45 -8.69 -9.87
N ALA A 140 -13.19 -8.35 -10.10
CA ALA A 140 -12.82 -7.22 -10.95
C ALA A 140 -12.94 -7.54 -12.45
N ASP A 141 -12.99 -8.82 -12.82
CA ASP A 141 -13.06 -9.30 -14.19
C ASP A 141 -14.51 -9.58 -14.66
N GLY A 142 -15.50 -9.22 -13.86
CA GLY A 142 -16.91 -9.45 -14.13
C GLY A 142 -17.68 -8.22 -14.58
#